data_89ff9368c4a1e9a03390a584af8f2bc0
#
_entry.id   89ff9368c4a1e9a03390a584af8f2bc0
#
_cell.length_a   1.000
_cell.length_b   1.000
_cell.length_c   1.000
_cell.angle_alpha   90.00
_cell.angle_beta   90.00
_cell.angle_gamma   90.00
#
_symmetry.space_group_name_H-M   'P 1'
#
loop_
_entity.id
_entity.type
_entity.pdbx_description
1 polymer ?
#
loop_
_entity_poly.entity_id
_entity_poly.type
_entity_poly.pdbx_seq_one_letter_code
_entity_poly.pdbx_strand_id
1 'polypeptide(L)'
;LSGNEEASLLKFFNYKEFVDSESLLVDVGGGSTELYLCDKNEEKLKSFNLGAVRILKGLDKEKNWQELSNFLANINSEQIQNIIGIGGNARQIIQAAGVLKDSLNLEELQEIRSRLGKLSLEEKISDYNFPSDRADIIEHATNIFEYILLCFENAKFFASNWNISDGYIFKKNAEISQATSLEVS
;
A
#
# COMPACT_ATOMS: atom_id res chain seq x y z
N LEU A 1 4.52 2.71 -17.20
CA LEU A 1 4.23 3.87 -16.35
C LEU A 1 5.46 4.18 -15.51
N SER A 2 5.72 5.46 -15.26
CA SER A 2 6.69 5.88 -14.24
C SER A 2 6.07 5.71 -12.84
N GLY A 3 6.88 5.62 -11.77
CA GLY A 3 6.37 5.50 -10.42
C GLY A 3 5.41 6.64 -10.01
N ASN A 4 5.68 7.87 -10.46
CA ASN A 4 4.76 8.98 -10.21
C ASN A 4 3.44 8.88 -11.01
N GLU A 5 3.46 8.28 -12.19
CA GLU A 5 2.21 7.97 -12.92
C GLU A 5 1.42 6.89 -12.20
N GLU A 6 2.05 5.84 -11.70
CA GLU A 6 1.40 4.79 -10.88
C GLU A 6 0.82 5.38 -9.60
N ALA A 7 1.60 6.18 -8.87
CA ALA A 7 1.10 6.87 -7.68
C ALA A 7 -0.13 7.74 -7.99
N SER A 8 -0.17 8.42 -9.16
CA SER A 8 -1.31 9.24 -9.55
C SER A 8 -2.61 8.45 -9.75
N LEU A 9 -2.53 7.14 -9.99
CA LEU A 9 -3.70 6.28 -10.13
C LEU A 9 -4.41 6.02 -8.80
N LEU A 10 -3.71 6.16 -7.67
CA LEU A 10 -4.30 6.04 -6.34
C LEU A 10 -5.36 7.11 -6.07
N LYS A 11 -5.31 8.26 -6.75
CA LYS A 11 -6.34 9.32 -6.67
C LYS A 11 -7.74 8.86 -7.06
N PHE A 12 -7.83 7.85 -7.92
CA PHE A 12 -9.10 7.32 -8.40
C PHE A 12 -9.72 6.30 -7.43
N PHE A 13 -9.01 5.96 -6.36
CA PHE A 13 -9.53 5.08 -5.33
C PHE A 13 -10.51 5.84 -4.43
N ASN A 14 -11.76 5.35 -4.34
CA ASN A 14 -12.75 5.94 -3.46
C ASN A 14 -12.69 5.31 -2.05
N TYR A 15 -11.68 5.70 -1.25
CA TYR A 15 -11.48 5.15 0.09
C TYR A 15 -12.59 5.53 1.09
N LYS A 16 -13.33 6.61 0.84
CA LYS A 16 -14.43 7.06 1.71
C LYS A 16 -15.60 6.06 1.77
N GLU A 17 -15.70 5.17 0.80
CA GLU A 17 -16.65 4.05 0.85
C GLU A 17 -16.28 3.00 1.91
N PHE A 18 -15.02 2.99 2.38
CA PHE A 18 -14.50 2.01 3.33
C PHE A 18 -14.34 2.57 4.74
N VAL A 19 -14.01 3.85 4.87
CA VAL A 19 -13.71 4.48 6.16
C VAL A 19 -14.04 5.96 6.14
N ASP A 20 -14.68 6.46 7.20
CA ASP A 20 -15.07 7.87 7.36
C ASP A 20 -13.95 8.77 7.92
N SER A 21 -12.69 8.34 7.87
CA SER A 21 -11.55 9.04 8.45
C SER A 21 -10.45 9.27 7.44
N GLU A 22 -9.57 10.23 7.72
CA GLU A 22 -8.40 10.49 6.86
C GLU A 22 -7.49 9.27 6.79
N SER A 23 -7.08 8.94 5.58
CA SER A 23 -6.41 7.70 5.28
C SER A 23 -5.20 7.94 4.37
N LEU A 24 -4.14 7.18 4.60
CA LEU A 24 -3.00 7.10 3.71
C LEU A 24 -3.13 5.84 2.85
N LEU A 25 -3.21 6.02 1.53
CA LEU A 25 -3.21 4.91 0.58
C LEU A 25 -1.77 4.52 0.28
N VAL A 26 -1.49 3.23 0.29
CA VAL A 26 -0.15 2.68 0.11
C VAL A 26 -0.20 1.47 -0.81
N ASP A 27 0.53 1.53 -1.93
CA ASP A 27 0.78 0.34 -2.76
C ASP A 27 2.25 -0.06 -2.62
N VAL A 28 2.50 -1.25 -2.10
CA VAL A 28 3.85 -1.82 -2.00
C VAL A 28 4.04 -2.82 -3.12
N GLY A 29 4.74 -2.39 -4.16
CA GLY A 29 5.14 -3.23 -5.28
C GLY A 29 6.45 -3.96 -5.06
N GLY A 30 6.93 -4.65 -6.11
CA GLY A 30 8.24 -5.30 -6.09
C GLY A 30 9.40 -4.30 -6.16
N GLY A 31 9.28 -3.24 -6.96
CA GLY A 31 10.33 -2.25 -7.24
C GLY A 31 10.16 -0.93 -6.52
N SER A 32 8.95 -0.55 -6.17
CA SER A 32 8.59 0.75 -5.60
C SER A 32 7.49 0.65 -4.59
N THR A 33 7.28 1.73 -3.86
CA THR A 33 6.14 1.95 -2.98
C THR A 33 5.54 3.31 -3.32
N GLU A 34 4.24 3.33 -3.58
CA GLU A 34 3.47 4.52 -3.91
C GLU A 34 2.63 4.92 -2.69
N LEU A 35 2.69 6.20 -2.32
CA LEU A 35 1.87 6.79 -1.27
C LEU A 35 0.99 7.90 -1.82
N TYR A 36 -0.25 7.93 -1.38
CA TYR A 36 -1.20 9.00 -1.65
C TYR A 36 -1.99 9.36 -0.41
N LEU A 37 -1.89 10.63 -0.03
CA LEU A 37 -2.72 11.25 0.99
C LEU A 37 -3.61 12.29 0.32
N CYS A 38 -4.91 12.17 0.51
CA CYS A 38 -5.87 13.21 0.19
C CYS A 38 -6.49 13.72 1.49
N ASP A 39 -6.05 14.88 1.89
CA ASP A 39 -6.62 15.65 2.99
C ASP A 39 -7.43 16.80 2.39
N LYS A 40 -8.33 17.43 3.18
CA LYS A 40 -9.18 18.54 2.75
C LYS A 40 -8.39 19.76 2.27
N ASN A 41 -7.16 19.92 2.75
CA ASN A 41 -6.33 21.10 2.54
C ASN A 41 -5.10 20.81 1.66
N GLU A 42 -4.67 19.56 1.55
CA GLU A 42 -3.42 19.20 0.89
C GLU A 42 -3.51 17.81 0.23
N GLU A 43 -2.97 17.72 -0.97
CA GLU A 43 -2.76 16.46 -1.67
C GLU A 43 -1.27 16.15 -1.66
N LYS A 44 -0.89 15.01 -1.09
CA LYS A 44 0.50 14.51 -1.12
C LYS A 44 0.56 13.19 -1.86
N LEU A 45 1.44 13.14 -2.85
CA LEU A 45 1.62 11.97 -3.70
C LEU A 45 3.10 11.76 -3.94
N LYS A 46 3.59 10.54 -3.73
CA LYS A 46 4.99 10.21 -4.06
C LYS A 46 5.20 8.73 -4.29
N SER A 47 6.08 8.39 -5.24
CA SER A 47 6.66 7.07 -5.43
C SER A 47 8.08 7.03 -4.87
N PHE A 48 8.41 5.94 -4.19
CA PHE A 48 9.71 5.69 -3.58
C PHE A 48 10.36 4.48 -4.22
N ASN A 49 11.65 4.54 -4.50
CA ASN A 49 12.45 3.40 -4.98
C ASN A 49 12.71 2.39 -3.84
N LEU A 50 11.63 1.94 -3.21
CA LEU A 50 11.60 1.01 -2.10
C LEU A 50 10.47 0.02 -2.36
N GLY A 51 10.80 -1.25 -2.55
CA GLY A 51 9.82 -2.29 -2.87
C GLY A 51 10.29 -3.65 -2.37
N ALA A 52 9.37 -4.60 -2.26
CA ALA A 52 9.63 -5.89 -1.62
C ALA A 52 10.74 -6.71 -2.31
N VAL A 53 10.79 -6.72 -3.64
CA VAL A 53 11.86 -7.39 -4.39
C VAL A 53 13.20 -6.66 -4.22
N ARG A 54 13.20 -5.32 -4.07
CA ARG A 54 14.44 -4.58 -3.80
C ARG A 54 15.03 -4.97 -2.45
N ILE A 55 14.20 -5.09 -1.42
CA ILE A 55 14.65 -5.53 -0.10
C ILE A 55 15.20 -6.95 -0.17
N LEU A 56 14.44 -7.88 -0.78
CA LEU A 56 14.89 -9.25 -0.97
C LEU A 56 16.29 -9.34 -1.63
N LYS A 57 16.57 -8.44 -2.58
CA LYS A 57 17.86 -8.40 -3.31
C LYS A 57 18.92 -7.52 -2.66
N GLY A 58 18.68 -6.93 -1.48
CA GLY A 58 19.59 -5.99 -0.83
C GLY A 58 19.85 -4.72 -1.63
N LEU A 59 18.86 -4.26 -2.40
CA LEU A 59 18.93 -3.05 -3.24
C LEU A 59 18.22 -1.85 -2.61
N ASP A 60 17.67 -2.01 -1.42
CA ASP A 60 17.05 -0.96 -0.61
C ASP A 60 18.16 -0.14 0.07
N LYS A 61 18.44 1.02 -0.47
CA LYS A 61 19.47 1.92 0.05
C LYS A 61 18.93 2.74 1.21
N GLU A 62 19.76 3.05 2.19
CA GLU A 62 19.44 3.91 3.34
C GLU A 62 18.74 5.21 2.90
N LYS A 63 19.22 5.85 1.82
CA LYS A 63 18.62 7.07 1.29
C LYS A 63 17.13 6.90 0.91
N ASN A 64 16.71 5.71 0.47
CA ASN A 64 15.33 5.48 0.04
C ASN A 64 14.40 5.42 1.27
N TRP A 65 14.87 4.81 2.36
CA TRP A 65 14.18 4.80 3.65
C TRP A 65 14.12 6.21 4.24
N GLN A 66 15.21 6.99 4.12
CA GLN A 66 15.23 8.38 4.58
C GLN A 66 14.26 9.27 3.77
N GLU A 67 14.13 9.06 2.46
CA GLU A 67 13.17 9.77 1.64
C GLU A 67 11.72 9.45 2.06
N LEU A 68 11.42 8.17 2.36
CA LEU A 68 10.12 7.75 2.89
C LEU A 68 9.86 8.38 4.27
N SER A 69 10.83 8.28 5.19
CA SER A 69 10.74 8.87 6.53
C SER A 69 10.45 10.37 6.48
N ASN A 70 11.19 11.11 5.66
CA ASN A 70 11.00 12.55 5.49
C ASN A 70 9.61 12.90 4.94
N PHE A 71 9.08 12.09 4.04
CA PHE A 71 7.73 12.28 3.51
C PHE A 71 6.67 12.06 4.60
N LEU A 72 6.79 10.96 5.36
CA LEU A 72 5.85 10.61 6.42
C LEU A 72 5.89 11.64 7.57
N ALA A 73 7.08 12.15 7.94
CA ALA A 73 7.23 13.17 8.96
C ALA A 73 6.55 14.51 8.62
N ASN A 74 6.26 14.77 7.33
CA ASN A 74 5.52 15.94 6.88
C ASN A 74 3.99 15.73 6.82
N ILE A 75 3.50 14.57 7.24
CA ILE A 75 2.07 14.30 7.38
C ILE A 75 1.69 14.49 8.85
N ASN A 76 0.56 15.15 9.10
CA ASN A 76 0.06 15.27 10.46
C ASN A 76 -0.39 13.89 10.97
N SER A 77 0.40 13.31 11.88
CA SER A 77 0.18 11.94 12.36
C SER A 77 -1.12 11.76 13.17
N GLU A 78 -1.62 12.82 13.80
CA GLU A 78 -2.85 12.77 14.60
C GLU A 78 -4.11 12.60 13.73
N GLN A 79 -4.04 12.96 12.46
CA GLN A 79 -5.17 12.89 11.53
C GLN A 79 -5.30 11.52 10.89
N ILE A 80 -4.19 10.80 10.69
CA ILE A 80 -4.23 9.50 9.99
C ILE A 80 -4.66 8.39 10.94
N GLN A 81 -5.82 7.84 10.67
CA GLN A 81 -6.37 6.71 11.41
C GLN A 81 -6.30 5.39 10.63
N ASN A 82 -6.09 5.46 9.32
CA ASN A 82 -6.05 4.27 8.48
C ASN A 82 -4.91 4.32 7.46
N ILE A 83 -4.20 3.20 7.38
CA ILE A 83 -3.27 2.89 6.30
C ILE A 83 -3.97 1.86 5.42
N ILE A 84 -4.35 2.26 4.21
CA ILE A 84 -5.07 1.40 3.29
C ILE A 84 -4.09 0.85 2.25
N GLY A 85 -3.71 -0.40 2.43
CA GLY A 85 -2.87 -1.12 1.48
C GLY A 85 -3.63 -1.49 0.21
N ILE A 86 -3.07 -1.11 -0.92
CA ILE A 86 -3.57 -1.42 -2.26
C ILE A 86 -2.80 -2.63 -2.80
N GLY A 87 -3.45 -3.43 -3.64
CA GLY A 87 -2.78 -4.51 -4.36
C GLY A 87 -2.64 -5.83 -3.58
N GLY A 88 -1.92 -6.76 -4.18
CA GLY A 88 -1.89 -8.15 -3.73
C GLY A 88 -1.12 -8.38 -2.45
N ASN A 89 -0.02 -7.66 -2.20
CA ASN A 89 0.76 -7.81 -0.98
C ASN A 89 -0.07 -7.45 0.25
N ALA A 90 -0.81 -6.34 0.21
CA ALA A 90 -1.67 -5.93 1.30
C ALA A 90 -2.76 -6.98 1.62
N ARG A 91 -3.43 -7.51 0.59
CA ARG A 91 -4.45 -8.56 0.76
C ARG A 91 -3.89 -9.83 1.38
N GLN A 92 -2.69 -10.24 0.99
CA GLN A 92 -2.07 -11.45 1.53
C GLN A 92 -1.63 -11.28 2.99
N ILE A 93 -1.24 -10.09 3.40
CA ILE A 93 -0.94 -9.79 4.80
C ILE A 93 -2.21 -9.95 5.65
N ILE A 94 -3.35 -9.40 5.23
CA ILE A 94 -4.63 -9.57 5.92
C ILE A 94 -5.07 -11.05 5.89
N GLN A 95 -4.91 -11.73 4.77
CA GLN A 95 -5.19 -13.18 4.66
C GLN A 95 -4.36 -13.99 5.65
N ALA A 96 -3.08 -13.66 5.84
CA ALA A 96 -2.21 -14.31 6.81
C ALA A 96 -2.65 -14.08 8.27
N ALA A 97 -3.36 -13.00 8.55
CA ALA A 97 -3.91 -12.72 9.87
C ALA A 97 -5.12 -13.62 10.23
N GLY A 98 -5.77 -14.21 9.21
CA GLY A 98 -6.92 -15.11 9.37
C GLY A 98 -8.24 -14.53 8.85
N VAL A 99 -9.18 -15.42 8.59
CA VAL A 99 -10.45 -15.16 7.86
C VAL A 99 -11.36 -14.12 8.52
N LEU A 100 -11.19 -13.83 9.82
CA LEU A 100 -12.03 -12.92 10.58
C LEU A 100 -11.41 -11.53 10.80
N LYS A 101 -10.25 -11.26 10.18
CA LYS A 101 -9.55 -9.98 10.35
C LYS A 101 -9.77 -9.09 9.14
N ASP A 102 -10.32 -7.91 9.38
CA ASP A 102 -10.50 -6.86 8.35
C ASP A 102 -9.42 -5.79 8.46
N SER A 103 -8.76 -5.67 9.63
CA SER A 103 -7.71 -4.71 9.90
C SER A 103 -6.71 -5.23 10.92
N LEU A 104 -5.53 -4.61 10.95
CA LEU A 104 -4.45 -4.93 11.88
C LEU A 104 -3.95 -3.66 12.56
N ASN A 105 -3.69 -3.75 13.85
CA ASN A 105 -2.87 -2.77 14.55
C ASN A 105 -1.37 -3.10 14.35
N LEU A 106 -0.49 -2.22 14.86
CA LEU A 106 0.95 -2.39 14.70
C LEU A 106 1.47 -3.70 15.29
N GLU A 107 1.04 -4.07 16.49
CA GLU A 107 1.48 -5.29 17.18
C GLU A 107 1.10 -6.55 16.37
N GLU A 108 -0.15 -6.61 15.91
CA GLU A 108 -0.64 -7.70 15.06
C GLU A 108 0.15 -7.81 13.74
N LEU A 109 0.49 -6.66 13.12
CA LEU A 109 1.29 -6.64 11.89
C LEU A 109 2.72 -7.13 12.13
N GLN A 110 3.33 -6.75 13.26
CA GLN A 110 4.65 -7.22 13.69
C GLN A 110 4.66 -8.73 13.95
N GLU A 111 3.64 -9.26 14.61
CA GLU A 111 3.48 -10.70 14.82
C GLU A 111 3.41 -11.47 13.49
N ILE A 112 2.63 -10.95 12.53
CA ILE A 112 2.51 -11.54 11.19
C ILE A 112 3.87 -11.53 10.49
N ARG A 113 4.57 -10.39 10.47
CA ARG A 113 5.89 -10.31 9.85
C ARG A 113 6.87 -11.31 10.48
N SER A 114 6.93 -11.35 11.81
CA SER A 114 7.79 -12.29 12.54
C SER A 114 7.47 -13.75 12.22
N ARG A 115 6.20 -14.09 12.07
CA ARG A 115 5.76 -15.44 11.70
C ARG A 115 6.13 -15.77 10.28
N LEU A 116 5.84 -14.89 9.31
CA LEU A 116 6.17 -15.09 7.91
C LEU A 116 7.68 -15.20 7.66
N GLY A 117 8.51 -14.48 8.43
CA GLY A 117 9.97 -14.55 8.34
C GLY A 117 10.56 -15.87 8.83
N LYS A 118 9.82 -16.68 9.58
CA LYS A 118 10.26 -18.00 10.08
C LYS A 118 9.88 -19.16 9.16
N LEU A 119 8.97 -18.92 8.21
CA LEU A 119 8.47 -19.94 7.32
C LEU A 119 9.35 -20.07 6.07
N SER A 120 9.52 -21.30 5.61
CA SER A 120 10.08 -21.59 4.30
C SER A 120 9.15 -21.10 3.17
N LEU A 121 9.67 -21.06 1.95
CA LEU A 121 8.87 -20.72 0.77
C LEU A 121 7.73 -21.71 0.55
N GLU A 122 8.01 -23.00 0.74
CA GLU A 122 7.05 -24.09 0.62
C GLU A 122 5.91 -23.95 1.63
N GLU A 123 6.23 -23.64 2.90
CA GLU A 123 5.21 -23.43 3.93
C GLU A 123 4.35 -22.19 3.65
N LYS A 124 4.93 -21.09 3.17
CA LYS A 124 4.16 -19.91 2.75
C LYS A 124 3.16 -20.23 1.63
N ILE A 125 3.54 -21.09 0.68
CA ILE A 125 2.67 -21.51 -0.41
C ILE A 125 1.62 -22.51 0.07
N SER A 126 2.00 -23.55 0.84
CA SER A 126 1.09 -24.62 1.25
C SER A 126 0.08 -24.17 2.32
N ASP A 127 0.53 -23.43 3.34
CA ASP A 127 -0.26 -23.14 4.52
C ASP A 127 -1.09 -21.87 4.37
N TYR A 128 -0.59 -20.89 3.60
CA TYR A 128 -1.26 -19.62 3.36
C TYR A 128 -1.81 -19.46 1.94
N ASN A 129 -1.56 -20.43 1.06
CA ASN A 129 -1.96 -20.40 -0.34
C ASN A 129 -1.46 -19.12 -1.06
N PHE A 130 -0.25 -18.66 -0.71
CA PHE A 130 0.35 -17.52 -1.39
C PHE A 130 0.81 -17.91 -2.80
N PRO A 131 0.58 -17.05 -3.79
CA PRO A 131 1.20 -17.22 -5.09
C PRO A 131 2.73 -17.27 -4.97
N SER A 132 3.38 -18.13 -5.75
CA SER A 132 4.82 -18.36 -5.66
C SER A 132 5.67 -17.12 -5.90
N ASP A 133 5.19 -16.19 -6.75
CA ASP A 133 5.82 -14.90 -7.04
C ASP A 133 5.67 -13.87 -5.91
N ARG A 134 4.94 -14.20 -4.84
CA ARG A 134 4.71 -13.34 -3.66
C ARG A 134 5.20 -13.97 -2.37
N ALA A 135 5.23 -15.28 -2.29
CA ALA A 135 5.62 -15.99 -1.08
C ALA A 135 7.05 -15.66 -0.61
N ASP A 136 7.96 -15.36 -1.53
CA ASP A 136 9.34 -14.95 -1.23
C ASP A 136 9.48 -13.48 -0.81
N ILE A 137 8.53 -12.61 -1.18
CA ILE A 137 8.61 -11.15 -0.94
C ILE A 137 7.64 -10.65 0.12
N ILE A 138 6.69 -11.46 0.57
CA ILE A 138 5.60 -11.00 1.44
C ILE A 138 6.11 -10.45 2.79
N GLU A 139 7.14 -11.04 3.38
CA GLU A 139 7.76 -10.55 4.60
C GLU A 139 8.35 -9.15 4.39
N HIS A 140 9.01 -8.93 3.25
CA HIS A 140 9.60 -7.65 2.89
C HIS A 140 8.56 -6.58 2.61
N ALA A 141 7.44 -6.95 1.97
CA ALA A 141 6.30 -6.05 1.83
C ALA A 141 5.71 -5.68 3.19
N THR A 142 5.56 -6.67 4.10
CA THR A 142 5.06 -6.42 5.46
C THR A 142 5.98 -5.49 6.23
N ASN A 143 7.31 -5.59 6.04
CA ASN A 143 8.28 -4.69 6.65
C ASN A 143 8.07 -3.22 6.24
N ILE A 144 7.73 -2.95 4.96
CA ILE A 144 7.44 -1.59 4.51
C ILE A 144 6.14 -1.08 5.13
N PHE A 145 5.08 -1.88 5.16
CA PHE A 145 3.82 -1.49 5.80
C PHE A 145 3.98 -1.25 7.30
N GLU A 146 4.75 -2.09 7.99
CA GLU A 146 5.09 -1.90 9.41
C GLU A 146 5.82 -0.58 9.64
N TYR A 147 6.84 -0.28 8.82
CA TYR A 147 7.58 0.97 8.91
C TYR A 147 6.67 2.20 8.75
N ILE A 148 5.72 2.15 7.81
CA ILE A 148 4.74 3.22 7.62
C ILE A 148 3.80 3.30 8.82
N LEU A 149 3.26 2.18 9.29
CA LEU A 149 2.32 2.14 10.41
C LEU A 149 2.95 2.65 11.72
N LEU A 150 4.24 2.39 11.94
CA LEU A 150 5.01 2.93 13.08
C LEU A 150 5.00 4.46 13.17
N CYS A 151 4.81 5.16 12.06
CA CYS A 151 4.74 6.62 12.04
C CYS A 151 3.38 7.19 12.50
N PHE A 152 2.37 6.33 12.71
CA PHE A 152 0.99 6.73 13.00
C PHE A 152 0.42 5.89 14.15
N GLU A 153 0.65 6.31 15.39
CA GLU A 153 0.47 5.54 16.64
C GLU A 153 -0.92 4.88 16.79
N ASN A 154 -1.99 5.53 16.31
CA ASN A 154 -3.35 5.04 16.46
C ASN A 154 -3.95 4.48 15.15
N ALA A 155 -3.16 4.44 14.08
CA ALA A 155 -3.65 3.98 12.80
C ALA A 155 -3.80 2.46 12.77
N LYS A 156 -4.73 2.00 11.91
CA LYS A 156 -4.90 0.58 11.58
C LYS A 156 -4.55 0.35 10.12
N PHE A 157 -4.00 -0.81 9.85
CA PHE A 157 -3.74 -1.30 8.50
C PHE A 157 -4.95 -2.06 7.98
N PHE A 158 -5.39 -1.70 6.79
CA PHE A 158 -6.45 -2.37 6.02
C PHE A 158 -5.92 -2.78 4.66
N ALA A 159 -6.53 -3.79 4.04
CA ALA A 159 -6.27 -4.11 2.64
C ALA A 159 -7.51 -3.84 1.78
N SER A 160 -7.30 -3.12 0.70
CA SER A 160 -8.32 -2.90 -0.32
C SER A 160 -8.36 -4.06 -1.33
N ASN A 161 -9.53 -4.30 -1.90
CA ASN A 161 -9.68 -5.18 -3.05
C ASN A 161 -9.19 -4.54 -4.36
N TRP A 162 -8.89 -3.25 -4.36
CA TRP A 162 -8.37 -2.51 -5.49
C TRP A 162 -6.91 -2.84 -5.79
N ASN A 163 -6.54 -2.57 -7.04
CA ASN A 163 -5.16 -2.57 -7.53
C ASN A 163 -4.95 -1.36 -8.46
N ILE A 164 -3.72 -1.08 -8.84
CA ILE A 164 -3.37 0.04 -9.72
C ILE A 164 -4.08 -0.03 -11.08
N SER A 165 -4.36 -1.24 -11.59
CA SER A 165 -5.09 -1.40 -12.86
C SER A 165 -6.51 -0.85 -12.79
N ASP A 166 -7.17 -0.96 -11.63
CA ASP A 166 -8.51 -0.38 -11.43
C ASP A 166 -8.44 1.15 -11.55
N GLY A 167 -7.44 1.78 -10.91
CA GLY A 167 -7.20 3.22 -11.04
C GLY A 167 -6.96 3.66 -12.49
N TYR A 168 -6.23 2.85 -13.27
CA TYR A 168 -6.03 3.13 -14.70
C TYR A 168 -7.33 3.10 -15.50
N ILE A 169 -8.19 2.12 -15.25
CA ILE A 169 -9.52 2.00 -15.89
C ILE A 169 -10.38 3.22 -15.56
N PHE A 170 -10.44 3.62 -14.28
CA PHE A 170 -11.20 4.79 -13.88
C PHE A 170 -10.68 6.09 -14.49
N LYS A 171 -9.36 6.28 -14.55
CA LYS A 171 -8.73 7.41 -15.23
C LYS A 171 -9.16 7.47 -16.70
N LYS A 172 -9.09 6.35 -17.43
CA LYS A 172 -9.48 6.29 -18.84
C LYS A 172 -10.96 6.58 -19.05
N ASN A 173 -11.82 6.08 -18.21
CA ASN A 173 -13.25 6.37 -18.28
C ASN A 173 -13.54 7.86 -18.03
N ALA A 174 -12.85 8.50 -17.10
CA ALA A 174 -12.97 9.94 -16.84
C ALA A 174 -12.52 10.78 -18.05
N GLU A 175 -11.40 10.42 -18.68
CA GLU A 175 -10.90 11.09 -19.91
C GLU A 175 -11.90 10.99 -21.06
N ILE A 176 -12.50 9.82 -21.30
CA ILE A 176 -13.52 9.60 -22.34
C ILE A 176 -14.78 10.44 -22.05
N SER A 177 -15.26 10.44 -20.81
CA SER A 177 -16.45 11.21 -20.44
C SER A 177 -16.26 12.72 -20.62
N GLN A 178 -15.07 13.25 -20.34
CA GLN A 178 -14.74 14.66 -20.56
C GLN A 178 -14.68 14.99 -22.07
N ALA A 179 -14.07 14.13 -22.89
CA ALA A 179 -14.01 14.32 -24.33
C ALA A 179 -15.41 14.36 -24.97
N THR A 180 -16.29 13.44 -24.55
CA THR A 180 -17.68 13.37 -25.06
C THR A 180 -18.50 14.61 -24.68
N SER A 181 -18.27 15.18 -23.50
CA SER A 181 -18.99 16.39 -23.06
C SER A 181 -18.57 17.65 -23.80
N LEU A 182 -17.33 17.70 -24.33
CA LEU A 182 -16.83 18.82 -25.13
C LEU A 182 -17.28 18.78 -26.60
N GLU A 183 -17.66 17.61 -27.11
CA GLU A 183 -18.21 17.47 -28.48
C GLU A 183 -19.71 17.80 -28.58
N VAL A 184 -20.41 17.89 -27.45
CA VAL A 184 -21.85 18.13 -27.37
C VAL A 184 -22.17 19.59 -26.98
N SER A 185 -21.14 20.39 -26.64
CA SER A 185 -21.26 21.82 -26.29
C SER A 185 -20.86 22.70 -27.48
#